data_82a2e9118e57f74e5a40c3fb05383730
#
_entry.id   82a2e9118e57f74e5a40c3fb05383730
#
_cell.length_a   1.000
_cell.length_b   1.000
_cell.length_c   1.000
_cell.angle_alpha   90.00
_cell.angle_beta   90.00
_cell.angle_gamma   90.00
#
_symmetry.space_group_name_H-M   'P 1'
#
loop_
_entity.id
_entity.type
_entity.pdbx_description
1 polymer ?
#
loop_
_entity_poly.entity_id
_entity_poly.type
_entity_poly.pdbx_seq_one_letter_code
_entity_poly.pdbx_strand_id
1 'polypeptide(L)'
;AYIDSVVLDGVNLGAIDSFRIAHIDADHTVEVIFAQYEYTISSFTNGHVTVAPVLGDTTVVYGSNVNYTFTVDDCYAITDVIVNGESVGVVANYSFTNVTDNQTIEVVTEVVTYTITATVNDEAAGNITPAGATTVVCDGTQSYNIAAANGYYISDVLVNGNSVGAV
;
A
#
# COMPACT_ATOMS: atom_id res chain seq x y z
N ALA A 1 -30.20 5.98 -4.34
CA ALA A 1 -30.59 7.23 -5.01
C ALA A 1 -31.45 8.07 -4.08
N TYR A 2 -31.42 9.37 -4.26
CA TYR A 2 -32.25 10.36 -3.56
C TYR A 2 -32.83 11.33 -4.59
N ILE A 3 -33.88 12.08 -4.19
CA ILE A 3 -34.39 13.17 -5.01
C ILE A 3 -33.38 14.32 -4.91
N ASP A 4 -32.76 14.68 -6.05
CA ASP A 4 -31.87 15.82 -6.12
C ASP A 4 -32.68 17.12 -6.23
N SER A 5 -33.61 17.12 -7.17
CA SER A 5 -34.54 18.27 -7.32
C SER A 5 -35.84 17.88 -8.01
N VAL A 6 -36.84 18.69 -7.78
CA VAL A 6 -38.09 18.70 -8.52
C VAL A 6 -38.20 20.03 -9.27
N VAL A 7 -38.47 19.97 -10.57
CA VAL A 7 -38.59 21.13 -11.45
C VAL A 7 -40.06 21.25 -11.89
N LEU A 8 -40.70 22.37 -11.63
CA LEU A 8 -42.05 22.72 -12.07
C LEU A 8 -41.96 23.89 -13.06
N ASP A 9 -42.40 23.68 -14.29
CA ASP A 9 -42.41 24.71 -15.36
C ASP A 9 -41.04 25.39 -15.55
N GLY A 10 -39.96 24.61 -15.42
CA GLY A 10 -38.60 25.11 -15.49
C GLY A 10 -38.07 25.76 -14.21
N VAL A 11 -38.85 25.83 -13.14
CA VAL A 11 -38.44 26.36 -11.83
C VAL A 11 -38.05 25.22 -10.91
N ASN A 12 -36.81 25.26 -10.40
CA ASN A 12 -36.32 24.31 -9.44
C ASN A 12 -36.90 24.57 -8.04
N LEU A 13 -37.64 23.59 -7.50
CA LEU A 13 -38.26 23.64 -6.18
C LEU A 13 -37.36 23.00 -5.08
N GLY A 14 -36.20 22.47 -5.45
CA GLY A 14 -35.28 21.74 -4.55
C GLY A 14 -35.67 20.28 -4.35
N ALA A 15 -35.02 19.66 -3.38
CA ALA A 15 -35.25 18.25 -3.01
C ALA A 15 -36.49 18.14 -2.10
N ILE A 16 -37.66 18.08 -2.72
CA ILE A 16 -38.95 17.93 -2.02
C ILE A 16 -39.58 16.58 -2.35
N ASP A 17 -40.27 15.99 -1.42
CA ASP A 17 -40.95 14.67 -1.57
C ASP A 17 -42.41 14.81 -1.99
N SER A 18 -42.97 16.01 -1.86
CA SER A 18 -44.34 16.30 -2.23
C SER A 18 -44.54 17.80 -2.51
N PHE A 19 -45.46 18.12 -3.42
CA PHE A 19 -45.91 19.48 -3.68
C PHE A 19 -47.32 19.44 -4.27
N ARG A 20 -47.91 20.61 -4.33
CA ARG A 20 -49.27 20.78 -4.85
C ARG A 20 -49.31 21.91 -5.86
N ILE A 21 -49.90 21.64 -7.02
CA ILE A 21 -50.30 22.68 -7.99
C ILE A 21 -51.75 23.06 -7.68
N ALA A 22 -52.01 24.33 -7.42
CA ALA A 22 -53.34 24.87 -7.16
C ALA A 22 -53.78 25.76 -8.33
N HIS A 23 -55.10 25.81 -8.60
CA HIS A 23 -55.67 26.60 -9.67
C HIS A 23 -55.06 26.32 -11.04
N ILE A 24 -55.20 25.06 -11.48
CA ILE A 24 -54.67 24.60 -12.79
C ILE A 24 -55.56 25.26 -13.88
N ASP A 25 -54.98 26.20 -14.60
CA ASP A 25 -55.62 26.98 -15.68
C ASP A 25 -54.77 26.98 -16.98
N ALA A 26 -53.66 26.22 -16.98
CA ALA A 26 -52.77 26.00 -18.11
C ALA A 26 -52.10 24.64 -18.00
N ASP A 27 -51.34 24.23 -19.06
CA ASP A 27 -50.51 23.05 -19.04
C ASP A 27 -49.28 23.28 -18.13
N HIS A 28 -48.92 22.29 -17.35
CA HIS A 28 -47.77 22.28 -16.46
C HIS A 28 -46.84 21.13 -16.77
N THR A 29 -45.56 21.34 -16.55
CA THR A 29 -44.52 20.30 -16.66
C THR A 29 -43.90 20.04 -15.29
N VAL A 30 -43.73 18.77 -14.96
CA VAL A 30 -43.03 18.31 -13.74
C VAL A 30 -41.93 17.36 -14.11
N GLU A 31 -40.70 17.66 -13.66
CA GLU A 31 -39.54 16.78 -13.81
C GLU A 31 -38.99 16.50 -12.43
N VAL A 32 -38.69 15.21 -12.16
CA VAL A 32 -38.02 14.79 -10.92
C VAL A 32 -36.64 14.29 -11.28
N ILE A 33 -35.62 14.91 -10.71
CA ILE A 33 -34.21 14.57 -10.91
C ILE A 33 -33.73 13.77 -9.71
N PHE A 34 -33.18 12.59 -9.97
CA PHE A 34 -32.60 11.72 -8.96
C PHE A 34 -31.07 11.72 -9.06
N ALA A 35 -30.41 11.70 -7.91
CA ALA A 35 -28.97 11.46 -7.82
C ALA A 35 -28.66 10.18 -7.05
N GLN A 36 -27.46 9.66 -7.22
CA GLN A 36 -26.96 8.54 -6.44
C GLN A 36 -26.17 9.06 -5.25
N TYR A 37 -26.18 8.31 -4.15
CA TYR A 37 -25.24 8.54 -3.05
C TYR A 37 -23.82 8.27 -3.52
N GLU A 38 -22.91 9.09 -3.07
CA GLU A 38 -21.49 8.96 -3.29
C GLU A 38 -20.76 8.73 -1.97
N TYR A 39 -19.70 7.95 -2.03
CA TYR A 39 -18.83 7.62 -0.90
C TYR A 39 -17.38 7.82 -1.29
N THR A 40 -16.54 8.00 -0.29
CA THR A 40 -15.09 8.17 -0.49
C THR A 40 -14.36 6.92 -0.04
N ILE A 41 -13.44 6.45 -0.87
CA ILE A 41 -12.41 5.50 -0.48
C ILE A 41 -11.11 6.27 -0.36
N SER A 42 -10.55 6.35 0.85
CA SER A 42 -9.29 7.04 1.12
C SER A 42 -8.16 6.02 1.19
N SER A 43 -7.14 6.15 0.35
CA SER A 43 -5.98 5.27 0.34
C SER A 43 -4.73 5.97 0.86
N PHE A 44 -3.94 5.25 1.66
CA PHE A 44 -2.76 5.74 2.36
C PHE A 44 -1.59 4.79 2.16
N THR A 45 -0.37 5.30 2.34
CA THR A 45 0.86 4.52 2.39
C THR A 45 1.93 5.24 3.18
N ASN A 46 2.87 4.50 3.77
CA ASN A 46 4.10 5.06 4.34
C ASN A 46 5.21 5.28 3.30
N GLY A 47 4.93 5.05 2.02
CA GLY A 47 5.84 5.24 0.88
C GLY A 47 6.28 3.94 0.22
N HIS A 48 7.12 4.04 -0.82
CA HIS A 48 7.74 2.93 -1.53
C HIS A 48 6.76 1.92 -2.15
N VAL A 49 5.57 2.37 -2.47
CA VAL A 49 4.53 1.59 -3.17
C VAL A 49 3.68 2.51 -4.04
N THR A 50 3.42 2.07 -5.25
CA THR A 50 2.43 2.69 -6.13
C THR A 50 1.08 2.02 -5.88
N VAL A 51 0.07 2.84 -5.57
CA VAL A 51 -1.31 2.42 -5.35
C VAL A 51 -2.15 2.83 -6.55
N ALA A 52 -2.81 1.87 -7.19
CA ALA A 52 -3.74 2.12 -8.27
C ALA A 52 -5.16 1.69 -7.84
N PRO A 53 -6.23 2.41 -8.28
CA PRO A 53 -6.26 3.44 -9.35
C PRO A 53 -5.65 4.77 -8.96
N VAL A 54 -5.64 5.14 -7.69
CA VAL A 54 -5.07 6.41 -7.22
C VAL A 54 -4.71 6.31 -5.72
N LEU A 55 -3.66 7.01 -5.32
CA LEU A 55 -3.34 7.26 -3.91
C LEU A 55 -4.09 8.53 -3.46
N GLY A 56 -4.76 8.45 -2.32
CA GLY A 56 -5.62 9.50 -1.77
C GLY A 56 -7.09 9.18 -1.91
N ASP A 57 -7.93 10.21 -2.02
CA ASP A 57 -9.38 10.08 -2.02
C ASP A 57 -9.92 9.76 -3.41
N THR A 58 -10.79 8.75 -3.48
CA THR A 58 -11.55 8.37 -4.68
C THR A 58 -13.03 8.41 -4.36
N THR A 59 -13.81 9.20 -5.12
CA THR A 59 -15.26 9.22 -5.01
C THR A 59 -15.87 8.11 -5.86
N VAL A 60 -16.78 7.35 -5.28
CA VAL A 60 -17.49 6.23 -5.91
C VAL A 60 -18.98 6.32 -5.63
N VAL A 61 -19.81 5.90 -6.59
CA VAL A 61 -21.27 5.86 -6.38
C VAL A 61 -21.67 4.63 -5.56
N TYR A 62 -22.79 4.71 -4.87
CA TYR A 62 -23.36 3.61 -4.10
C TYR A 62 -23.41 2.31 -4.89
N GLY A 63 -22.92 1.24 -4.28
CA GLY A 63 -22.90 -0.11 -4.86
C GLY A 63 -21.75 -0.39 -5.82
N SER A 64 -20.83 0.57 -6.01
CA SER A 64 -19.64 0.38 -6.85
C SER A 64 -18.71 -0.70 -6.35
N ASN A 65 -17.97 -1.29 -7.28
CA ASN A 65 -16.81 -2.15 -6.98
C ASN A 65 -15.54 -1.44 -7.42
N VAL A 66 -14.52 -1.44 -6.56
CA VAL A 66 -13.21 -0.82 -6.86
C VAL A 66 -12.11 -1.79 -6.48
N ASN A 67 -11.20 -2.05 -7.41
CA ASN A 67 -10.04 -2.90 -7.17
C ASN A 67 -8.80 -2.02 -7.02
N TYR A 68 -8.11 -2.17 -5.89
CA TYR A 68 -6.81 -1.59 -5.62
C TYR A 68 -5.71 -2.60 -5.91
N THR A 69 -4.64 -2.15 -6.56
CA THR A 69 -3.42 -2.93 -6.80
C THR A 69 -2.22 -2.18 -6.25
N PHE A 70 -1.24 -2.91 -5.74
CA PHE A 70 -0.08 -2.39 -5.05
C PHE A 70 1.19 -2.88 -5.75
N THR A 71 2.00 -1.94 -6.22
CA THR A 71 3.30 -2.23 -6.84
C THR A 71 4.39 -1.59 -5.99
N VAL A 72 5.19 -2.39 -5.31
CA VAL A 72 6.27 -1.91 -4.44
C VAL A 72 7.51 -1.54 -5.24
N ASP A 73 8.27 -0.59 -4.70
CA ASP A 73 9.59 -0.22 -5.23
C ASP A 73 10.60 -1.33 -4.97
N ASP A 74 11.69 -1.33 -5.73
CA ASP A 74 12.80 -2.24 -5.51
C ASP A 74 13.32 -2.10 -4.08
N CYS A 75 13.76 -3.21 -3.50
CA CYS A 75 14.23 -3.30 -2.12
C CYS A 75 13.18 -3.05 -1.02
N TYR A 76 11.90 -2.97 -1.36
CA TYR A 76 10.81 -2.87 -0.38
C TYR A 76 9.85 -4.05 -0.50
N ALA A 77 9.13 -4.31 0.56
CA ALA A 77 8.08 -5.33 0.60
C ALA A 77 6.86 -4.80 1.37
N ILE A 78 5.66 -5.22 0.94
CA ILE A 78 4.45 -5.00 1.74
C ILE A 78 4.57 -5.87 2.99
N THR A 79 4.37 -5.26 4.15
CA THR A 79 4.33 -5.96 5.44
C THR A 79 2.92 -6.11 5.98
N ASP A 80 2.02 -5.18 5.60
CA ASP A 80 0.60 -5.28 5.92
C ASP A 80 -0.24 -4.43 4.95
N VAL A 81 -1.52 -4.80 4.82
CA VAL A 81 -2.57 -3.95 4.25
C VAL A 81 -3.68 -3.84 5.29
N ILE A 82 -4.08 -2.61 5.60
CA ILE A 82 -5.07 -2.30 6.63
C ILE A 82 -6.31 -1.71 5.95
N VAL A 83 -7.46 -2.33 6.17
CA VAL A 83 -8.74 -1.89 5.61
C VAL A 83 -9.67 -1.51 6.75
N ASN A 84 -10.15 -0.25 6.76
CA ASN A 84 -11.01 0.28 7.82
C ASN A 84 -10.44 0.07 9.23
N GLY A 85 -9.12 0.14 9.37
CA GLY A 85 -8.40 -0.06 10.64
C GLY A 85 -8.11 -1.52 11.01
N GLU A 86 -8.52 -2.49 10.16
CA GLU A 86 -8.28 -3.92 10.38
C GLU A 86 -7.24 -4.44 9.39
N SER A 87 -6.24 -5.21 9.89
CA SER A 87 -5.25 -5.88 9.04
C SER A 87 -5.90 -6.96 8.19
N VAL A 88 -5.61 -6.95 6.90
CA VAL A 88 -5.97 -8.03 5.95
C VAL A 88 -4.74 -8.85 5.55
N GLY A 89 -3.58 -8.54 6.16
CA GLY A 89 -2.30 -9.20 5.91
C GLY A 89 -1.59 -8.72 4.65
N VAL A 90 -0.59 -9.49 4.23
CA VAL A 90 0.23 -9.17 3.05
C VAL A 90 -0.50 -9.60 1.79
N VAL A 91 -1.05 -8.63 1.06
CA VAL A 91 -1.75 -8.84 -0.21
C VAL A 91 -1.24 -7.86 -1.28
N ALA A 92 -1.23 -8.27 -2.54
CA ALA A 92 -0.81 -7.42 -3.67
C ALA A 92 -1.98 -6.62 -4.28
N ASN A 93 -3.19 -6.93 -3.88
CA ASN A 93 -4.41 -6.23 -4.31
C ASN A 93 -5.53 -6.40 -3.29
N TYR A 94 -6.50 -5.49 -3.33
CA TYR A 94 -7.71 -5.57 -2.52
C TYR A 94 -8.90 -5.03 -3.31
N SER A 95 -10.06 -5.68 -3.21
CA SER A 95 -11.29 -5.27 -3.89
C SER A 95 -12.38 -4.89 -2.90
N PHE A 96 -12.78 -3.64 -2.92
CA PHE A 96 -14.04 -3.21 -2.32
C PHE A 96 -15.19 -3.63 -3.22
N THR A 97 -16.17 -4.29 -2.68
CA THR A 97 -17.38 -4.71 -3.41
C THR A 97 -18.61 -4.10 -2.78
N ASN A 98 -19.55 -3.61 -3.61
CA ASN A 98 -20.81 -3.03 -3.17
C ASN A 98 -20.60 -1.94 -2.10
N VAL A 99 -19.83 -0.91 -2.43
CA VAL A 99 -19.50 0.19 -1.50
C VAL A 99 -20.77 0.94 -1.11
N THR A 100 -21.11 0.92 0.18
CA THR A 100 -22.31 1.54 0.76
C THR A 100 -21.99 2.59 1.82
N ASP A 101 -20.70 2.73 2.18
CA ASP A 101 -20.17 3.67 3.17
C ASP A 101 -18.75 4.10 2.76
N ASN A 102 -18.23 5.15 3.43
CA ASN A 102 -16.84 5.54 3.26
C ASN A 102 -15.89 4.44 3.73
N GLN A 103 -14.81 4.25 2.99
CA GLN A 103 -13.81 3.20 3.23
C GLN A 103 -12.42 3.79 3.35
N THR A 104 -11.54 3.07 4.03
CA THR A 104 -10.11 3.38 4.08
C THR A 104 -9.29 2.15 3.73
N ILE A 105 -8.14 2.37 3.08
CA ILE A 105 -7.14 1.35 2.84
C ILE A 105 -5.75 1.95 3.00
N GLU A 106 -4.89 1.28 3.76
CA GLU A 106 -3.52 1.67 4.00
C GLU A 106 -2.59 0.53 3.64
N VAL A 107 -1.52 0.84 2.90
CA VAL A 107 -0.48 -0.12 2.53
C VAL A 107 0.79 0.22 3.29
N VAL A 108 1.26 -0.71 4.10
CA VAL A 108 2.47 -0.59 4.90
C VAL A 108 3.59 -1.35 4.24
N THR A 109 4.73 -0.69 4.05
CA THR A 109 5.93 -1.27 3.45
C THR A 109 7.13 -1.13 4.36
N GLU A 110 8.05 -2.06 4.25
CA GLU A 110 9.35 -2.00 4.91
C GLU A 110 10.48 -2.34 3.93
N VAL A 111 11.68 -1.84 4.24
CA VAL A 111 12.89 -2.18 3.48
C VAL A 111 13.23 -3.66 3.67
N VAL A 112 13.53 -4.34 2.57
CA VAL A 112 14.00 -5.73 2.61
C VAL A 112 15.39 -5.77 3.21
N THR A 113 15.63 -6.70 4.13
CA THR A 113 16.94 -6.92 4.75
C THR A 113 17.45 -8.33 4.46
N TYR A 114 18.76 -8.44 4.38
CA TYR A 114 19.46 -9.71 4.21
C TYR A 114 20.44 -9.95 5.36
N THR A 115 20.73 -11.20 5.65
CA THR A 115 21.68 -11.57 6.69
C THR A 115 22.95 -12.12 6.05
N ILE A 116 24.10 -11.55 6.43
CA ILE A 116 25.42 -12.08 6.10
C ILE A 116 25.96 -12.75 7.37
N THR A 117 26.33 -14.02 7.29
CA THR A 117 26.95 -14.76 8.39
C THR A 117 28.44 -14.94 8.13
N ALA A 118 29.26 -14.31 8.97
CA ALA A 118 30.72 -14.38 8.88
C ALA A 118 31.30 -15.29 9.96
N THR A 119 32.10 -16.26 9.54
CA THR A 119 32.73 -17.24 10.43
C THR A 119 34.20 -17.47 10.05
N VAL A 120 35.00 -17.92 10.98
CA VAL A 120 36.35 -18.48 10.75
C VAL A 120 36.32 -19.98 11.01
N ASN A 121 37.19 -20.72 10.34
CA ASN A 121 37.32 -22.15 10.51
C ASN A 121 37.97 -22.56 11.85
N ASP A 122 38.84 -21.67 12.40
CA ASP A 122 39.54 -21.86 13.65
C ASP A 122 39.74 -20.47 14.33
N GLU A 123 39.12 -20.25 15.47
CA GLU A 123 39.25 -19.03 16.24
C GLU A 123 40.64 -18.81 16.84
N ALA A 124 41.43 -19.87 16.98
CA ALA A 124 42.84 -19.76 17.40
C ALA A 124 43.75 -19.28 16.27
N ALA A 125 43.37 -19.52 15.01
CA ALA A 125 44.13 -19.14 13.83
C ALA A 125 43.91 -17.69 13.36
N GLY A 126 42.80 -17.07 13.77
CA GLY A 126 42.47 -15.69 13.37
C GLY A 126 41.05 -15.28 13.70
N ASN A 127 40.70 -14.05 13.28
CA ASN A 127 39.35 -13.53 13.48
C ASN A 127 38.83 -12.79 12.26
N ILE A 128 37.52 -12.63 12.24
CA ILE A 128 36.78 -11.77 11.29
C ILE A 128 35.90 -10.79 12.08
N THR A 129 35.84 -9.55 11.66
CA THR A 129 35.04 -8.53 12.37
C THR A 129 34.23 -7.71 11.35
N PRO A 130 32.88 -7.61 11.52
CA PRO A 130 32.06 -8.25 12.54
C PRO A 130 31.97 -9.78 12.33
N ALA A 131 31.89 -10.55 13.42
CA ALA A 131 31.70 -12.01 13.38
C ALA A 131 30.21 -12.35 13.58
N GLY A 132 29.79 -13.51 13.08
CA GLY A 132 28.40 -13.99 13.20
C GLY A 132 27.47 -13.35 12.21
N ALA A 133 26.20 -13.27 12.58
CA ALA A 133 25.13 -12.74 11.72
C ALA A 133 25.09 -11.21 11.76
N THR A 134 25.14 -10.58 10.59
CA THR A 134 24.97 -9.14 10.39
C THR A 134 23.80 -8.89 9.45
N THR A 135 22.83 -8.07 9.86
CA THR A 135 21.71 -7.68 9.00
C THR A 135 22.11 -6.46 8.18
N VAL A 136 21.88 -6.53 6.87
CA VAL A 136 22.17 -5.47 5.90
C VAL A 136 20.90 -5.20 5.11
N VAL A 137 20.55 -3.91 4.92
CA VAL A 137 19.43 -3.53 4.06
C VAL A 137 19.75 -3.89 2.61
N CYS A 138 18.73 -4.14 1.81
CA CYS A 138 18.88 -4.35 0.37
C CYS A 138 19.69 -3.21 -0.25
N ASP A 139 20.57 -3.54 -1.19
CA ASP A 139 21.56 -2.64 -1.82
C ASP A 139 22.55 -1.98 -0.85
N GLY A 140 22.52 -2.37 0.44
CA GLY A 140 23.51 -1.94 1.42
C GLY A 140 24.87 -2.60 1.21
N THR A 141 25.87 -2.08 1.89
CA THR A 141 27.25 -2.63 1.86
C THR A 141 27.68 -3.04 3.25
N GLN A 142 28.47 -4.12 3.33
CA GLN A 142 29.09 -4.57 4.57
C GLN A 142 30.56 -4.87 4.33
N SER A 143 31.42 -4.30 5.18
CA SER A 143 32.85 -4.57 5.17
C SER A 143 33.23 -5.47 6.33
N TYR A 144 34.25 -6.31 6.10
CA TYR A 144 34.81 -7.19 7.09
C TYR A 144 36.32 -6.96 7.21
N ASN A 145 36.84 -6.89 8.44
CA ASN A 145 38.25 -6.94 8.72
C ASN A 145 38.63 -8.36 9.11
N ILE A 146 39.64 -8.91 8.46
CA ILE A 146 40.14 -10.26 8.70
C ILE A 146 41.57 -10.17 9.18
N ALA A 147 41.90 -10.85 10.28
CA ALA A 147 43.23 -10.85 10.85
C ALA A 147 43.66 -12.27 11.21
N ALA A 148 44.83 -12.70 10.73
CA ALA A 148 45.45 -13.93 11.14
C ALA A 148 46.22 -13.74 12.47
N ALA A 149 46.21 -14.75 13.33
CA ALA A 149 47.00 -14.80 14.54
C ALA A 149 48.51 -15.07 14.21
N ASN A 150 49.38 -14.80 15.19
CA ASN A 150 50.82 -15.02 15.02
C ASN A 150 51.13 -16.50 14.63
N GLY A 151 51.86 -16.66 13.55
CA GLY A 151 52.20 -17.99 13.02
C GLY A 151 51.20 -18.58 12.03
N TYR A 152 50.10 -17.86 11.77
CA TYR A 152 49.08 -18.24 10.79
C TYR A 152 49.05 -17.24 9.64
N TYR A 153 48.41 -17.60 8.55
CA TYR A 153 48.12 -16.72 7.41
C TYR A 153 46.73 -17.02 6.85
N ILE A 154 46.14 -16.07 6.17
CA ILE A 154 44.87 -16.26 5.48
C ILE A 154 45.16 -17.08 4.22
N SER A 155 44.71 -18.34 4.18
CA SER A 155 44.87 -19.19 3.02
C SER A 155 43.85 -18.97 1.94
N ASP A 156 42.62 -18.64 2.34
CA ASP A 156 41.52 -18.36 1.44
C ASP A 156 40.37 -17.65 2.17
N VAL A 157 39.56 -16.91 1.42
CA VAL A 157 38.28 -16.37 1.87
C VAL A 157 37.19 -16.92 0.95
N LEU A 158 36.12 -17.43 1.54
CA LEU A 158 35.01 -18.00 0.82
C LEU A 158 33.79 -17.08 0.95
N VAL A 159 33.17 -16.73 -0.18
CA VAL A 159 31.87 -16.03 -0.21
C VAL A 159 30.84 -16.95 -0.86
N ASN A 160 29.80 -17.30 -0.12
CA ASN A 160 28.79 -18.29 -0.55
C ASN A 160 29.42 -19.61 -1.04
N GLY A 161 30.52 -20.05 -0.36
CA GLY A 161 31.26 -21.26 -0.71
C GLY A 161 32.23 -21.15 -1.90
N ASN A 162 32.31 -19.98 -2.54
CA ASN A 162 33.24 -19.74 -3.64
C ASN A 162 34.46 -18.97 -3.15
N SER A 163 35.66 -19.47 -3.56
CA SER A 163 36.91 -18.81 -3.24
C SER A 163 37.04 -17.43 -3.90
N VAL A 164 37.42 -16.44 -3.10
CA VAL A 164 37.83 -15.09 -3.59
C VAL A 164 39.32 -14.86 -3.39
N GLY A 165 40.06 -15.88 -2.92
CA GLY A 165 41.50 -15.88 -2.67
C GLY A 165 41.86 -15.33 -1.29
N ALA A 166 43.15 -15.31 -1.02
CA ALA A 166 43.72 -14.65 0.17
C ALA A 166 43.71 -13.14 -0.02
N VAL A 167 43.04 -12.43 0.87
CA VAL A 167 42.89 -10.98 0.87
C VAL A 167 43.77 -10.32 1.93
#